data_840b3a21b65dd8b9477a0a4c13be7943
#
_entry.id   840b3a21b65dd8b9477a0a4c13be7943
#
_cell.length_a   1.000
_cell.length_b   1.000
_cell.length_c   1.000
_cell.angle_alpha   90.00
_cell.angle_beta   90.00
_cell.angle_gamma   90.00
#
_symmetry.space_group_name_H-M   'P 1'
#
loop_
_entity.id
_entity.type
_entity.pdbx_description
1 polymer ?
#
loop_
_entity_poly.entity_id
_entity_poly.type
_entity_poly.pdbx_seq_one_letter_code
_entity_poly.pdbx_strand_id
1 'polypeptide(L)'
;EDREQLLFAVVLGGFLISLALSGLLGWLLARKVIEPVVRLSTQVRHPDQLLDRAPLLAPDYAGDEVGQLAASFDTTLGLLRRALTRERLFTSDVSHELRTPLMVLASSCELLLENPALEPRARGQVQRIARASEEMRDLVQTFLLLARSRSDETRMTPLASLAEVADGLVEQWRPAIEAKGLTFHYQRGSGELLHYNAPLLRSVLGNLLRNALHYTERGSIELQLVEHGFTVIDSGVGIPESEREAMFQPFVRGGQARGEGLGLGLSLVQRICESQGWSVSLSSVEPQGCRFEVSLIRVDGSSH
;
A
#
# COMPACT_ATOMS: atom_id res chain seq x y z
N GLU A 1 48.82 -66.90 -26.17
CA GLU A 1 49.08 -65.48 -25.75
C GLU A 1 48.47 -64.49 -26.72
N ASP A 2 48.63 -64.66 -28.04
CA ASP A 2 48.09 -63.70 -29.01
C ASP A 2 46.52 -63.62 -29.03
N ARG A 3 45.85 -64.74 -28.79
CA ARG A 3 44.38 -64.82 -28.73
C ARG A 3 43.84 -64.16 -27.48
N GLU A 4 44.47 -64.27 -26.36
CA GLU A 4 44.03 -63.63 -25.11
C GLU A 4 44.25 -62.14 -25.16
N GLN A 5 45.32 -61.65 -25.75
CA GLN A 5 45.60 -60.26 -25.98
C GLN A 5 44.57 -59.61 -26.96
N LEU A 6 44.22 -60.37 -28.02
CA LEU A 6 43.18 -59.87 -28.97
C LEU A 6 41.82 -59.81 -28.32
N LEU A 7 41.42 -60.82 -27.53
CA LEU A 7 40.18 -60.83 -26.79
C LEU A 7 40.13 -59.65 -25.78
N PHE A 8 41.20 -59.42 -25.06
CA PHE A 8 41.30 -58.28 -24.11
C PHE A 8 41.20 -56.95 -24.84
N ALA A 9 41.84 -56.75 -25.96
CA ALA A 9 41.78 -55.53 -26.77
C ALA A 9 40.35 -55.25 -27.31
N VAL A 10 39.64 -56.30 -27.76
CA VAL A 10 38.28 -56.21 -28.25
C VAL A 10 37.28 -55.81 -27.11
N VAL A 11 37.44 -56.49 -25.94
CA VAL A 11 36.62 -56.21 -24.77
C VAL A 11 36.84 -54.73 -24.25
N LEU A 12 38.12 -54.34 -24.15
CA LEU A 12 38.53 -53.04 -23.71
C LEU A 12 38.04 -51.97 -24.70
N GLY A 13 38.18 -52.22 -26.02
CA GLY A 13 37.67 -51.32 -27.06
C GLY A 13 36.16 -51.16 -27.01
N GLY A 14 35.42 -52.25 -26.84
CA GLY A 14 33.97 -52.24 -26.67
C GLY A 14 33.51 -51.45 -25.43
N PHE A 15 34.24 -51.64 -24.32
CA PHE A 15 33.98 -50.90 -23.08
C PHE A 15 34.23 -49.39 -23.24
N LEU A 16 35.32 -48.99 -23.87
CA LEU A 16 35.62 -47.56 -24.12
C LEU A 16 34.61 -46.92 -25.07
N ILE A 17 34.17 -47.60 -26.11
CA ILE A 17 33.13 -47.14 -27.03
C ILE A 17 31.80 -46.97 -26.28
N SER A 18 31.43 -47.98 -25.46
CA SER A 18 30.21 -47.89 -24.64
C SER A 18 30.25 -46.72 -23.67
N LEU A 19 31.40 -46.48 -23.03
CA LEU A 19 31.58 -45.35 -22.10
C LEU A 19 31.48 -44.01 -22.83
N ALA A 20 32.13 -43.89 -23.99
CA ALA A 20 32.06 -42.70 -24.82
C ALA A 20 30.62 -42.40 -25.33
N LEU A 21 29.90 -43.46 -25.75
CA LEU A 21 28.51 -43.31 -26.21
C LEU A 21 27.57 -42.90 -25.08
N SER A 22 27.75 -43.52 -23.90
CA SER A 22 26.98 -43.13 -22.68
C SER A 22 27.26 -41.70 -22.25
N GLY A 23 28.52 -41.27 -22.29
CA GLY A 23 28.92 -39.90 -21.98
C GLY A 23 28.32 -38.88 -22.97
N LEU A 24 28.39 -39.21 -24.26
CA LEU A 24 27.80 -38.38 -25.34
C LEU A 24 26.27 -38.26 -25.18
N LEU A 25 25.60 -39.39 -24.94
CA LEU A 25 24.15 -39.38 -24.73
C LEU A 25 23.74 -38.59 -23.49
N GLY A 26 24.48 -38.77 -22.39
CA GLY A 26 24.26 -38.00 -21.15
C GLY A 26 24.45 -36.50 -21.37
N TRP A 27 25.51 -36.12 -22.11
CA TRP A 27 25.77 -34.71 -22.45
C TRP A 27 24.69 -34.12 -23.36
N LEU A 28 24.21 -34.84 -24.36
CA LEU A 28 23.10 -34.43 -25.25
C LEU A 28 21.80 -34.25 -24.48
N LEU A 29 21.47 -35.18 -23.56
CA LEU A 29 20.30 -35.10 -22.70
C LEU A 29 20.38 -33.90 -21.76
N ALA A 30 21.53 -33.69 -21.11
CA ALA A 30 21.74 -32.55 -20.23
C ALA A 30 21.53 -31.21 -20.96
N ARG A 31 22.11 -31.09 -22.15
CA ARG A 31 22.06 -29.87 -22.94
C ARG A 31 20.69 -29.61 -23.57
N LYS A 32 19.99 -30.66 -24.02
CA LYS A 32 18.74 -30.55 -24.76
C LYS A 32 17.50 -30.51 -23.85
N VAL A 33 17.56 -31.09 -22.66
CA VAL A 33 16.39 -31.21 -21.76
C VAL A 33 16.60 -30.47 -20.45
N ILE A 34 17.73 -30.66 -19.77
CA ILE A 34 17.92 -30.13 -18.43
C ILE A 34 18.20 -28.64 -18.46
N GLU A 35 19.10 -28.19 -19.34
CA GLU A 35 19.49 -26.77 -19.41
C GLU A 35 18.31 -25.85 -19.72
N PRO A 36 17.42 -26.13 -20.71
CA PRO A 36 16.24 -25.31 -20.97
C PRO A 36 15.24 -25.27 -19.81
N VAL A 37 15.03 -26.39 -19.12
CA VAL A 37 14.13 -26.46 -17.95
C VAL A 37 14.65 -25.63 -16.77
N VAL A 38 15.96 -25.73 -16.49
CA VAL A 38 16.60 -24.93 -15.45
C VAL A 38 16.56 -23.45 -15.80
N ARG A 39 16.79 -23.08 -17.06
CA ARG A 39 16.66 -21.71 -17.56
C ARG A 39 15.24 -21.16 -17.37
N LEU A 40 14.23 -21.91 -17.79
CA LEU A 40 12.83 -21.54 -17.60
C LEU A 40 12.50 -21.37 -16.12
N SER A 41 12.94 -22.31 -15.28
CA SER A 41 12.73 -22.24 -13.83
C SER A 41 13.36 -20.99 -13.19
N THR A 42 14.56 -20.61 -13.63
CA THR A 42 15.23 -19.39 -13.11
C THR A 42 14.57 -18.12 -13.60
N GLN A 43 14.11 -18.07 -14.85
CA GLN A 43 13.35 -16.93 -15.37
C GLN A 43 12.01 -16.75 -14.64
N VAL A 44 11.31 -17.84 -14.33
CA VAL A 44 10.03 -17.81 -13.62
C VAL A 44 10.17 -17.46 -12.13
N ARG A 45 11.34 -17.64 -11.54
CA ARG A 45 11.59 -17.36 -10.12
C ARG A 45 11.53 -15.86 -9.74
N HIS A 46 11.55 -14.97 -10.71
CA HIS A 46 11.44 -13.52 -10.49
C HIS A 46 10.13 -12.97 -11.09
N PRO A 47 8.97 -13.21 -10.43
CA PRO A 47 7.67 -12.84 -10.96
C PRO A 47 7.52 -11.34 -11.17
N ASP A 48 8.19 -10.51 -10.37
CA ASP A 48 8.13 -9.05 -10.47
C ASP A 48 8.67 -8.54 -11.81
N GLN A 49 9.75 -9.15 -12.33
CA GLN A 49 10.31 -8.81 -13.64
C GLN A 49 9.45 -9.33 -14.79
N LEU A 50 8.77 -10.47 -14.58
CA LEU A 50 7.90 -11.08 -15.59
C LEU A 50 6.58 -10.34 -15.76
N LEU A 51 6.03 -9.74 -14.70
CA LEU A 51 4.75 -9.03 -14.77
C LEU A 51 4.86 -7.68 -15.50
N ASP A 52 6.01 -7.01 -15.43
CA ASP A 52 6.10 -5.62 -15.83
C ASP A 52 6.41 -5.37 -17.32
N ARG A 53 7.12 -6.18 -18.05
CA ARG A 53 7.41 -6.06 -19.51
C ARG A 53 8.34 -7.16 -20.04
N ALA A 54 8.41 -8.31 -19.38
CA ALA A 54 9.29 -9.36 -19.89
C ALA A 54 8.87 -9.76 -21.31
N PRO A 55 9.84 -9.96 -22.21
CA PRO A 55 9.57 -10.55 -23.50
C PRO A 55 8.91 -11.92 -23.32
N LEU A 56 8.19 -12.37 -24.35
CA LEU A 56 7.63 -13.72 -24.37
C LEU A 56 8.75 -14.75 -24.19
N LEU A 57 8.50 -15.76 -23.38
CA LEU A 57 9.47 -16.85 -23.10
C LEU A 57 9.56 -17.84 -24.28
N ALA A 58 8.41 -18.16 -24.87
CA ALA A 58 8.31 -19.18 -25.92
C ALA A 58 9.27 -19.01 -27.11
N PRO A 59 9.59 -17.78 -27.60
CA PRO A 59 10.52 -17.61 -28.73
C PRO A 59 11.95 -18.07 -28.45
N ASP A 60 12.35 -18.13 -27.17
CA ASP A 60 13.70 -18.49 -26.75
C ASP A 60 13.88 -20.02 -26.63
N TYR A 61 12.80 -20.80 -26.82
CA TYR A 61 12.80 -22.26 -26.66
C TYR A 61 12.45 -22.96 -28.00
N ALA A 62 13.00 -24.18 -28.18
CA ALA A 62 12.66 -25.02 -29.31
C ALA A 62 11.17 -25.40 -29.30
N GLY A 63 10.63 -25.79 -30.45
CA GLY A 63 9.21 -26.21 -30.57
C GLY A 63 8.90 -27.60 -30.02
N ASP A 64 9.58 -28.00 -28.96
CA ASP A 64 9.42 -29.25 -28.19
C ASP A 64 8.50 -29.05 -26.97
N GLU A 65 8.46 -30.04 -26.08
CA GLU A 65 7.63 -30.03 -24.87
C GLU A 65 7.97 -28.84 -23.95
N VAL A 66 9.24 -28.42 -23.92
CA VAL A 66 9.69 -27.25 -23.12
C VAL A 66 9.18 -25.96 -23.74
N GLY A 67 9.21 -25.86 -25.07
CA GLY A 67 8.63 -24.71 -25.79
C GLY A 67 7.11 -24.63 -25.64
N GLN A 68 6.40 -25.77 -25.61
CA GLN A 68 4.97 -25.80 -25.31
C GLN A 68 4.67 -25.34 -23.88
N LEU A 69 5.51 -25.75 -22.92
CA LEU A 69 5.41 -25.30 -21.52
C LEU A 69 5.64 -23.78 -21.43
N ALA A 70 6.66 -23.26 -22.11
CA ALA A 70 6.95 -21.83 -22.16
C ALA A 70 5.78 -21.03 -22.78
N ALA A 71 5.20 -21.52 -23.86
CA ALA A 71 4.03 -20.90 -24.50
C ALA A 71 2.78 -20.92 -23.62
N SER A 72 2.55 -22.00 -22.88
CA SER A 72 1.45 -22.08 -21.91
C SER A 72 1.67 -21.10 -20.76
N PHE A 73 2.91 -20.92 -20.32
CA PHE A 73 3.29 -19.95 -19.30
C PHE A 73 3.06 -18.52 -19.80
N ASP A 74 3.51 -18.19 -21.02
CA ASP A 74 3.27 -16.89 -21.66
C ASP A 74 1.77 -16.56 -21.76
N THR A 75 0.97 -17.57 -22.12
CA THR A 75 -0.49 -17.42 -22.20
C THR A 75 -1.08 -17.10 -20.83
N THR A 76 -0.67 -17.83 -19.80
CA THR A 76 -1.15 -17.64 -18.42
C THR A 76 -0.71 -16.28 -17.87
N LEU A 77 0.55 -15.90 -18.08
CA LEU A 77 1.06 -14.58 -17.72
C LEU A 77 0.31 -13.47 -18.47
N GLY A 78 0.02 -13.68 -19.73
CA GLY A 78 -0.77 -12.74 -20.55
C GLY A 78 -2.20 -12.57 -20.04
N LEU A 79 -2.84 -13.64 -19.56
CA LEU A 79 -4.15 -13.57 -18.90
C LEU A 79 -4.07 -12.81 -17.57
N LEU A 80 -3.07 -13.11 -16.75
CA LEU A 80 -2.84 -12.45 -15.47
C LEU A 80 -2.59 -10.95 -15.67
N ARG A 81 -1.70 -10.57 -16.60
CA ARG A 81 -1.44 -9.16 -16.96
C ARG A 81 -2.71 -8.43 -17.39
N ARG A 82 -3.53 -9.08 -18.23
CA ARG A 82 -4.82 -8.49 -18.67
C ARG A 82 -5.80 -8.34 -17.52
N ALA A 83 -5.85 -9.29 -16.60
CA ALA A 83 -6.70 -9.20 -15.40
C ALA A 83 -6.26 -8.04 -14.51
N LEU A 84 -4.96 -7.93 -14.21
CA LEU A 84 -4.40 -6.83 -13.42
C LEU A 84 -4.59 -5.46 -14.10
N THR A 85 -4.39 -5.38 -15.41
CA THR A 85 -4.63 -4.13 -16.16
C THR A 85 -6.10 -3.74 -16.12
N ARG A 86 -7.02 -4.70 -16.26
CA ARG A 86 -8.46 -4.44 -16.16
C ARG A 86 -8.86 -3.97 -14.76
N GLU A 87 -8.31 -4.56 -13.71
CA GLU A 87 -8.52 -4.13 -12.33
C GLU A 87 -8.01 -2.70 -12.11
N ARG A 88 -6.82 -2.37 -12.64
CA ARG A 88 -6.24 -1.02 -12.58
C ARG A 88 -7.13 0.02 -13.29
N LEU A 89 -7.54 -0.27 -14.52
CA LEU A 89 -8.41 0.63 -15.29
C LEU A 89 -9.77 0.79 -14.59
N PHE A 90 -10.38 -0.30 -14.13
CA PHE A 90 -11.62 -0.24 -13.37
C PHE A 90 -11.49 0.64 -12.12
N THR A 91 -10.41 0.50 -11.37
CA THR A 91 -10.15 1.32 -10.18
C THR A 91 -9.99 2.80 -10.55
N SER A 92 -9.30 3.11 -11.65
CA SER A 92 -9.14 4.49 -12.14
C SER A 92 -10.47 5.09 -12.61
N ASP A 93 -11.24 4.35 -13.40
CA ASP A 93 -12.51 4.83 -13.95
C ASP A 93 -13.55 5.06 -12.85
N VAL A 94 -13.68 4.11 -11.90
CA VAL A 94 -14.55 4.28 -10.72
C VAL A 94 -14.17 5.51 -9.92
N SER A 95 -12.87 5.86 -9.87
CA SER A 95 -12.40 7.07 -9.20
C SER A 95 -12.97 8.34 -9.80
N HIS A 96 -12.85 8.43 -11.12
CA HIS A 96 -13.34 9.61 -11.85
C HIS A 96 -14.86 9.68 -11.77
N GLU A 97 -15.53 8.56 -11.92
CA GLU A 97 -17.00 8.47 -11.84
C GLU A 97 -17.55 8.79 -10.44
N LEU A 98 -16.82 8.50 -9.36
CA LEU A 98 -17.22 8.86 -7.99
C LEU A 98 -16.84 10.28 -7.62
N ARG A 99 -15.74 10.82 -8.14
CA ARG A 99 -15.31 12.20 -7.83
C ARG A 99 -16.30 13.23 -8.29
N THR A 100 -16.86 13.07 -9.49
CA THR A 100 -17.79 14.02 -10.10
C THR A 100 -19.06 14.23 -9.27
N PRO A 101 -19.85 13.19 -8.89
CA PRO A 101 -21.02 13.38 -8.04
C PRO A 101 -20.69 13.92 -6.66
N LEU A 102 -19.56 13.54 -6.07
CA LEU A 102 -19.12 14.07 -4.78
C LEU A 102 -18.78 15.57 -4.86
N MET A 103 -18.16 16.02 -5.96
CA MET A 103 -17.94 17.46 -6.20
C MET A 103 -19.25 18.22 -6.36
N VAL A 104 -20.23 17.67 -7.08
CA VAL A 104 -21.55 18.29 -7.23
C VAL A 104 -22.26 18.40 -5.89
N LEU A 105 -22.19 17.36 -5.05
CA LEU A 105 -22.74 17.41 -3.70
C LEU A 105 -22.07 18.47 -2.84
N ALA A 106 -20.74 18.54 -2.86
CA ALA A 106 -19.99 19.53 -2.08
C ALA A 106 -20.35 20.96 -2.51
N SER A 107 -20.29 21.26 -3.81
CA SER A 107 -20.62 22.61 -4.32
C SER A 107 -22.09 23.00 -4.09
N SER A 108 -23.02 22.04 -4.16
CA SER A 108 -24.42 22.28 -3.83
C SER A 108 -24.61 22.61 -2.35
N CYS A 109 -23.90 21.94 -1.46
CA CYS A 109 -23.91 22.24 -0.03
C CYS A 109 -23.32 23.63 0.26
N GLU A 110 -22.19 23.97 -0.38
CA GLU A 110 -21.58 25.32 -0.24
C GLU A 110 -22.54 26.41 -0.64
N LEU A 111 -23.18 26.32 -1.81
CA LEU A 111 -24.17 27.28 -2.29
C LEU A 111 -25.37 27.41 -1.33
N LEU A 112 -25.85 26.30 -0.77
CA LEU A 112 -26.93 26.33 0.22
C LEU A 112 -26.51 27.04 1.52
N LEU A 113 -25.26 26.82 1.96
CA LEU A 113 -24.72 27.42 3.20
C LEU A 113 -24.44 28.91 3.06
N GLU A 114 -24.19 29.40 1.83
CA GLU A 114 -24.08 30.84 1.54
C GLU A 114 -25.42 31.60 1.66
N ASN A 115 -26.54 30.89 1.59
CA ASN A 115 -27.84 31.52 1.72
C ASN A 115 -28.11 31.97 3.17
N PRO A 116 -28.18 33.29 3.44
CA PRO A 116 -28.44 33.82 4.79
C PRO A 116 -29.84 33.48 5.31
N ALA A 117 -30.80 33.22 4.43
CA ALA A 117 -32.18 32.89 4.78
C ALA A 117 -32.37 31.39 5.12
N LEU A 118 -31.32 30.57 5.10
CA LEU A 118 -31.41 29.13 5.43
C LEU A 118 -31.69 28.97 6.92
N GLU A 119 -32.79 28.29 7.23
CA GLU A 119 -33.16 27.99 8.63
C GLU A 119 -32.03 27.28 9.39
N PRO A 120 -31.82 27.56 10.69
CA PRO A 120 -30.73 26.93 11.48
C PRO A 120 -30.72 25.39 11.44
N ARG A 121 -31.92 24.78 11.46
CA ARG A 121 -32.09 23.34 11.39
C ARG A 121 -31.65 22.77 10.03
N ALA A 122 -32.06 23.43 8.95
CA ALA A 122 -31.67 23.06 7.59
C ALA A 122 -30.18 23.30 7.37
N ARG A 123 -29.61 24.37 7.88
CA ARG A 123 -28.18 24.69 7.86
C ARG A 123 -27.36 23.56 8.51
N GLY A 124 -27.79 23.07 9.69
CA GLY A 124 -27.13 21.93 10.36
C GLY A 124 -27.21 20.65 9.55
N GLN A 125 -28.30 20.37 8.83
CA GLN A 125 -28.43 19.22 7.95
C GLN A 125 -27.52 19.34 6.73
N VAL A 126 -27.45 20.49 6.07
CA VAL A 126 -26.56 20.73 4.93
C VAL A 126 -25.09 20.59 5.34
N GLN A 127 -24.71 21.11 6.51
CA GLN A 127 -23.34 20.94 7.03
C GLN A 127 -22.98 19.47 7.25
N ARG A 128 -23.94 18.64 7.72
CA ARG A 128 -23.71 17.19 7.85
C ARG A 128 -23.51 16.52 6.50
N ILE A 129 -24.32 16.87 5.51
CA ILE A 129 -24.19 16.33 4.14
C ILE A 129 -22.84 16.72 3.53
N ALA A 130 -22.45 17.99 3.68
CA ALA A 130 -21.15 18.49 3.19
C ALA A 130 -19.98 17.68 3.78
N ARG A 131 -19.98 17.51 5.12
CA ARG A 131 -18.94 16.73 5.80
C ARG A 131 -18.88 15.27 5.34
N ALA A 132 -20.05 14.61 5.26
CA ALA A 132 -20.13 13.23 4.79
C ALA A 132 -19.65 13.09 3.33
N SER A 133 -19.92 14.06 2.48
CA SER A 133 -19.42 14.09 1.10
C SER A 133 -17.90 14.25 1.04
N GLU A 134 -17.31 15.10 1.89
CA GLU A 134 -15.86 15.24 2.01
C GLU A 134 -15.19 13.97 2.51
N GLU A 135 -15.74 13.35 3.54
CA GLU A 135 -15.23 12.07 4.06
C GLU A 135 -15.27 10.96 2.99
N MET A 136 -16.37 10.86 2.22
CA MET A 136 -16.45 9.92 1.11
C MET A 136 -15.41 10.21 0.01
N ARG A 137 -15.18 11.48 -0.30
CA ARG A 137 -14.15 11.87 -1.27
C ARG A 137 -12.77 11.43 -0.84
N ASP A 138 -12.41 11.69 0.42
CA ASP A 138 -11.11 11.32 0.98
C ASP A 138 -10.91 9.80 1.00
N LEU A 139 -11.97 9.05 1.35
CA LEU A 139 -11.97 7.59 1.31
C LEU A 139 -11.73 7.04 -0.10
N VAL A 140 -12.49 7.52 -1.07
CA VAL A 140 -12.34 7.11 -2.47
C VAL A 140 -10.92 7.40 -2.94
N GLN A 141 -10.41 8.60 -2.70
CA GLN A 141 -9.04 8.97 -3.10
C GLN A 141 -7.99 8.06 -2.45
N THR A 142 -8.14 7.77 -1.16
CA THR A 142 -7.16 6.93 -0.47
C THR A 142 -7.25 5.46 -0.86
N PHE A 143 -8.48 4.94 -1.05
CA PHE A 143 -8.66 3.59 -1.57
C PHE A 143 -7.95 3.40 -2.93
N LEU A 144 -8.00 4.42 -3.77
CA LEU A 144 -7.37 4.43 -5.08
C LEU A 144 -5.85 4.55 -5.01
N LEU A 145 -5.34 5.35 -4.06
CA LEU A 145 -3.91 5.41 -3.77
C LEU A 145 -3.39 4.05 -3.29
N LEU A 146 -4.14 3.37 -2.43
CA LEU A 146 -3.80 2.03 -1.97
C LEU A 146 -3.84 0.98 -3.09
N ALA A 147 -4.84 1.05 -3.97
CA ALA A 147 -4.92 0.15 -5.11
C ALA A 147 -3.77 0.37 -6.11
N ARG A 148 -3.34 1.62 -6.31
CA ARG A 148 -2.18 1.98 -7.14
C ARG A 148 -0.83 1.63 -6.49
N SER A 149 -0.70 1.73 -5.17
CA SER A 149 0.55 1.43 -4.48
C SER A 149 0.92 -0.06 -4.49
N ARG A 150 -0.04 -0.94 -4.75
CA ARG A 150 0.19 -2.38 -4.97
C ARG A 150 0.72 -2.72 -6.36
N SER A 151 0.66 -1.78 -7.28
CA SER A 151 1.20 -1.93 -8.62
C SER A 151 2.51 -1.17 -8.73
N ASP A 152 3.49 -1.70 -9.46
CA ASP A 152 4.86 -1.17 -9.67
C ASP A 152 4.96 0.25 -10.27
N GLU A 153 3.85 0.98 -10.39
CA GLU A 153 3.84 2.42 -10.70
C GLU A 153 4.41 3.30 -9.57
N THR A 154 4.97 2.70 -8.52
CA THR A 154 5.69 3.37 -7.42
C THR A 154 6.81 4.30 -7.93
N ARG A 155 7.25 4.13 -9.17
CA ARG A 155 8.27 5.00 -9.80
C ARG A 155 7.79 6.42 -10.13
N MET A 156 6.50 6.70 -10.12
CA MET A 156 5.94 8.02 -10.42
C MET A 156 5.18 8.65 -9.24
N THR A 157 5.14 8.00 -8.07
CA THR A 157 4.50 8.59 -6.90
C THR A 157 5.44 9.64 -6.30
N PRO A 158 4.98 10.87 -6.03
CA PRO A 158 5.81 11.88 -5.41
C PRO A 158 6.26 11.41 -4.03
N LEU A 159 7.58 11.43 -3.81
CA LEU A 159 8.20 11.15 -2.54
C LEU A 159 8.51 12.46 -1.84
N ALA A 160 8.33 12.50 -0.53
CA ALA A 160 8.70 13.64 0.30
C ALA A 160 9.20 13.16 1.66
N SER A 161 9.97 14.01 2.34
CA SER A 161 10.36 13.77 3.72
C SER A 161 9.14 13.91 4.66
N LEU A 162 9.21 13.27 5.81
CA LEU A 162 8.18 13.44 6.86
C LEU A 162 8.00 14.91 7.23
N ALA A 163 9.09 15.66 7.36
CA ALA A 163 9.07 17.06 7.72
C ALA A 163 8.34 17.94 6.68
N GLU A 164 8.61 17.74 5.37
CA GLU A 164 7.91 18.48 4.30
C GLU A 164 6.41 18.24 4.30
N VAL A 165 5.98 17.00 4.51
CA VAL A 165 4.55 16.67 4.58
C VAL A 165 3.91 17.27 5.83
N ALA A 166 4.60 17.17 6.98
CA ALA A 166 4.12 17.70 8.25
C ALA A 166 4.01 19.23 8.21
N ASP A 167 5.05 19.93 7.74
CA ASP A 167 5.06 21.39 7.60
C ASP A 167 3.85 21.88 6.78
N GLY A 168 3.59 21.27 5.62
CA GLY A 168 2.43 21.62 4.79
C GLY A 168 1.07 21.36 5.46
N LEU A 169 0.97 20.29 6.26
CA LEU A 169 -0.25 20.03 7.02
C LEU A 169 -0.40 20.95 8.22
N VAL A 170 0.69 21.33 8.88
CA VAL A 170 0.67 22.31 9.97
C VAL A 170 0.12 23.65 9.48
N GLU A 171 0.59 24.13 8.33
CA GLU A 171 0.07 25.36 7.72
C GLU A 171 -1.45 25.27 7.42
N GLN A 172 -1.89 24.13 6.94
CA GLN A 172 -3.29 23.88 6.59
C GLN A 172 -4.20 23.79 7.81
N TRP A 173 -3.79 23.08 8.87
CA TRP A 173 -4.66 22.76 10.01
C TRP A 173 -4.58 23.76 11.15
N ARG A 174 -3.47 24.47 11.33
CA ARG A 174 -3.29 25.47 12.40
C ARG A 174 -4.45 26.48 12.46
N PRO A 175 -4.87 27.14 11.37
CA PRO A 175 -5.97 28.11 11.44
C PRO A 175 -7.28 27.51 11.94
N ALA A 176 -7.60 26.28 11.53
CA ALA A 176 -8.84 25.62 11.96
C ALA A 176 -8.79 25.19 13.43
N ILE A 177 -7.62 24.74 13.92
CA ILE A 177 -7.41 24.35 15.31
C ILE A 177 -7.49 25.58 16.23
N GLU A 178 -6.82 26.67 15.88
CA GLU A 178 -6.81 27.90 16.65
C GLU A 178 -8.19 28.61 16.62
N ALA A 179 -8.91 28.58 15.49
CA ALA A 179 -10.27 29.08 15.38
C ALA A 179 -11.27 28.34 16.29
N LYS A 180 -11.00 27.05 16.62
CA LYS A 180 -11.78 26.30 17.60
C LYS A 180 -11.41 26.65 19.05
N GLY A 181 -10.41 27.50 19.27
CA GLY A 181 -9.90 27.89 20.59
C GLY A 181 -8.96 26.86 21.22
N LEU A 182 -8.37 25.98 20.41
CA LEU A 182 -7.39 25.00 20.87
C LEU A 182 -5.97 25.51 20.68
N THR A 183 -5.06 25.05 21.53
CA THR A 183 -3.61 25.32 21.37
C THR A 183 -3.00 24.25 20.47
N PHE A 184 -2.23 24.67 19.46
CA PHE A 184 -1.53 23.73 18.58
C PHE A 184 -0.02 23.80 18.78
N HIS A 185 0.56 22.69 19.22
CA HIS A 185 1.99 22.53 19.40
C HIS A 185 2.57 21.68 18.27
N TYR A 186 3.62 22.17 17.63
CA TYR A 186 4.34 21.42 16.60
C TYR A 186 5.82 21.34 16.97
N GLN A 187 6.31 20.12 17.13
CA GLN A 187 7.72 19.85 17.39
C GLN A 187 8.32 19.16 16.17
N ARG A 188 9.11 19.91 15.44
CA ARG A 188 9.87 19.40 14.32
C ARG A 188 11.11 18.68 14.84
N GLY A 189 11.16 17.34 14.73
CA GLY A 189 12.32 16.55 15.09
C GLY A 189 13.56 16.83 14.23
N SER A 190 14.71 16.30 14.62
CA SER A 190 15.94 16.32 13.82
C SER A 190 15.71 15.63 12.49
N GLY A 191 15.95 16.36 11.39
CA GLY A 191 15.57 15.98 10.02
C GLY A 191 16.00 14.58 9.59
N GLU A 192 15.03 13.79 9.23
CA GLU A 192 15.20 12.48 8.60
C GLU A 192 15.45 12.66 7.11
N LEU A 193 16.45 11.94 6.57
CA LEU A 193 16.77 11.96 5.12
C LEU A 193 15.90 10.99 4.31
N LEU A 194 15.04 10.21 4.97
CA LEU A 194 14.20 9.25 4.31
C LEU A 194 13.01 9.92 3.61
N HIS A 195 12.67 9.39 2.45
CA HIS A 195 11.54 9.85 1.66
C HIS A 195 10.47 8.77 1.60
N TYR A 196 9.23 9.20 1.78
CA TYR A 196 8.05 8.35 1.85
C TYR A 196 7.07 8.69 0.74
N ASN A 197 6.11 7.83 0.48
CA ASN A 197 4.98 8.12 -0.40
C ASN A 197 4.19 9.32 0.17
N ALA A 198 4.43 10.50 -0.38
CA ALA A 198 3.88 11.76 0.14
C ALA A 198 2.35 11.79 0.22
N PRO A 199 1.58 11.33 -0.80
CA PRO A 199 0.13 11.24 -0.71
C PRO A 199 -0.38 10.35 0.42
N LEU A 200 0.22 9.17 0.62
CA LEU A 200 -0.19 8.24 1.67
C LEU A 200 0.18 8.77 3.06
N LEU A 201 1.38 9.30 3.22
CA LEU A 201 1.81 9.94 4.46
C LEU A 201 0.92 11.13 4.83
N ARG A 202 0.58 11.98 3.85
CA ARG A 202 -0.36 13.10 4.03
C ARG A 202 -1.74 12.61 4.45
N SER A 203 -2.22 11.51 3.90
CA SER A 203 -3.51 10.92 4.27
C SER A 203 -3.51 10.39 5.70
N VAL A 204 -2.45 9.68 6.13
CA VAL A 204 -2.33 9.19 7.52
C VAL A 204 -2.32 10.35 8.50
N LEU A 205 -1.40 11.29 8.33
CA LEU A 205 -1.23 12.42 9.23
C LEU A 205 -2.47 13.32 9.25
N GLY A 206 -3.07 13.61 8.09
CA GLY A 206 -4.29 14.40 7.96
C GLY A 206 -5.50 13.77 8.65
N ASN A 207 -5.66 12.44 8.57
CA ASN A 207 -6.71 11.73 9.29
C ASN A 207 -6.55 11.81 10.81
N LEU A 208 -5.34 11.67 11.31
CA LEU A 208 -5.05 11.76 12.75
C LEU A 208 -5.27 13.19 13.28
N LEU A 209 -4.81 14.22 12.55
CA LEU A 209 -5.05 15.62 12.90
C LEU A 209 -6.54 15.98 12.87
N ARG A 210 -7.28 15.49 11.87
CA ARG A 210 -8.73 15.66 11.77
C ARG A 210 -9.45 15.04 12.96
N ASN A 211 -9.06 13.83 13.36
CA ASN A 211 -9.62 13.17 14.53
C ASN A 211 -9.30 13.96 15.79
N ALA A 212 -8.07 14.38 16.00
CA ALA A 212 -7.68 15.22 17.13
C ALA A 212 -8.51 16.50 17.21
N LEU A 213 -8.68 17.23 16.10
CA LEU A 213 -9.52 18.43 16.04
C LEU A 213 -10.98 18.14 16.33
N HIS A 214 -11.49 16.98 15.82
CA HIS A 214 -12.91 16.64 16.00
C HIS A 214 -13.25 16.31 17.45
N TYR A 215 -12.40 15.51 18.12
CA TYR A 215 -12.69 14.98 19.46
C TYR A 215 -12.14 15.83 20.61
N THR A 216 -11.43 16.92 20.32
CA THR A 216 -10.95 17.87 21.32
C THR A 216 -11.84 19.12 21.31
N GLU A 217 -12.59 19.35 22.39
CA GLU A 217 -13.41 20.57 22.54
C GLU A 217 -12.62 21.71 23.20
N ARG A 218 -11.73 21.39 24.13
CA ARG A 218 -10.86 22.34 24.85
C ARG A 218 -9.50 21.71 25.11
N GLY A 219 -8.47 22.53 25.18
CA GLY A 219 -7.11 22.12 25.49
C GLY A 219 -6.17 22.22 24.30
N SER A 220 -5.44 21.16 23.97
CA SER A 220 -4.35 21.21 22.99
C SER A 220 -4.30 20.00 22.08
N ILE A 221 -3.72 20.24 20.92
CA ILE A 221 -3.30 19.20 19.98
C ILE A 221 -1.80 19.36 19.77
N GLU A 222 -1.06 18.28 19.81
CA GLU A 222 0.39 18.27 19.62
C GLU A 222 0.78 17.31 18.50
N LEU A 223 1.64 17.78 17.60
CA LEU A 223 2.30 16.98 16.59
C LEU A 223 3.80 16.96 16.85
N GLN A 224 4.35 15.80 17.13
CA GLN A 224 5.78 15.59 17.34
C GLN A 224 6.36 14.71 16.24
N LEU A 225 7.40 15.17 15.55
CA LEU A 225 8.16 14.33 14.64
C LEU A 225 9.30 13.67 15.43
N VAL A 226 9.40 12.35 15.32
CA VAL A 226 10.46 11.53 15.93
C VAL A 226 11.35 10.94 14.83
N GLU A 227 12.46 10.29 15.20
CA GLU A 227 13.50 9.84 14.26
C GLU A 227 12.95 9.00 13.10
N HIS A 228 11.98 8.13 13.36
CA HIS A 228 11.41 7.23 12.34
C HIS A 228 9.89 7.25 12.33
N GLY A 229 9.29 8.40 12.57
CA GLY A 229 7.84 8.50 12.61
C GLY A 229 7.35 9.78 13.24
N PHE A 230 6.12 9.75 13.73
CA PHE A 230 5.50 10.90 14.36
C PHE A 230 4.45 10.47 15.38
N THR A 231 4.14 11.41 16.28
CA THR A 231 3.11 11.24 17.29
C THR A 231 2.11 12.38 17.18
N VAL A 232 0.82 12.06 17.19
CA VAL A 232 -0.27 13.03 17.35
C VAL A 232 -0.90 12.82 18.71
N ILE A 233 -0.91 13.87 19.53
CA ILE A 233 -1.45 13.84 20.89
C ILE A 233 -2.59 14.84 20.95
N ASP A 234 -3.71 14.45 21.53
CA ASP A 234 -4.82 15.33 21.81
C ASP A 234 -5.24 15.25 23.29
N SER A 235 -5.85 16.31 23.79
CA SER A 235 -6.42 16.38 25.13
C SER A 235 -7.96 16.18 25.11
N GLY A 236 -8.45 15.44 24.13
CA GLY A 236 -9.90 15.19 23.94
C GLY A 236 -10.51 14.19 24.92
N VAL A 237 -11.65 13.64 24.56
CA VAL A 237 -12.42 12.73 25.44
C VAL A 237 -11.72 11.41 25.74
N GLY A 238 -10.67 11.06 25.00
CA GLY A 238 -9.96 9.78 25.13
C GLY A 238 -10.75 8.59 24.59
N ILE A 239 -10.09 7.43 24.53
CA ILE A 239 -10.67 6.16 24.11
C ILE A 239 -10.38 5.10 25.17
N PRO A 240 -11.43 4.46 25.75
CA PRO A 240 -11.25 3.40 26.73
C PRO A 240 -10.39 2.27 26.16
N GLU A 241 -9.59 1.65 27.02
CA GLU A 241 -8.67 0.57 26.61
C GLU A 241 -9.38 -0.59 25.92
N SER A 242 -10.58 -0.94 26.40
CA SER A 242 -11.41 -2.00 25.83
C SER A 242 -11.94 -1.72 24.42
N GLU A 243 -11.93 -0.45 23.98
CA GLU A 243 -12.45 -0.06 22.68
C GLU A 243 -11.34 0.20 21.65
N ARG A 244 -10.05 0.31 22.06
CA ARG A 244 -8.95 0.76 21.18
C ARG A 244 -8.74 -0.10 19.94
N GLU A 245 -8.74 -1.43 20.08
CA GLU A 245 -8.60 -2.32 18.92
C GLU A 245 -9.79 -2.19 17.97
N ALA A 246 -10.99 -2.06 18.51
CA ALA A 246 -12.20 -1.91 17.71
C ALA A 246 -12.22 -0.59 16.91
N MET A 247 -11.56 0.47 17.41
CA MET A 247 -11.53 1.79 16.72
C MET A 247 -10.84 1.77 15.37
N PHE A 248 -10.01 0.79 15.10
CA PHE A 248 -9.40 0.59 13.79
C PHE A 248 -10.27 -0.22 12.81
N GLN A 249 -11.38 -0.75 13.27
CA GLN A 249 -12.35 -1.45 12.42
C GLN A 249 -13.19 -0.43 11.61
N PRO A 250 -13.56 -0.74 10.36
CA PRO A 250 -14.43 0.12 9.57
C PRO A 250 -15.79 0.33 10.25
N PHE A 251 -16.30 1.56 10.18
CA PHE A 251 -17.60 1.96 10.71
C PHE A 251 -17.75 1.90 12.25
N VAL A 252 -16.68 1.61 12.99
CA VAL A 252 -16.70 1.62 14.45
C VAL A 252 -16.49 3.05 14.97
N ARG A 253 -17.23 3.38 16.03
CA ARG A 253 -17.20 4.68 16.72
C ARG A 253 -17.16 4.44 18.21
N GLY A 254 -16.36 5.22 18.95
CA GLY A 254 -16.31 5.12 20.40
C GLY A 254 -17.63 5.51 21.06
N GLY A 255 -18.01 4.81 22.12
CA GLY A 255 -19.32 4.95 22.78
C GLY A 255 -19.62 6.34 23.36
N GLN A 256 -18.61 7.18 23.61
CA GLN A 256 -18.76 8.57 24.09
C GLN A 256 -18.72 9.63 22.96
N ALA A 257 -18.53 9.18 21.71
CA ALA A 257 -18.39 10.09 20.58
C ALA A 257 -19.75 10.69 20.17
N ARG A 258 -20.03 11.91 20.62
CA ARG A 258 -21.13 12.77 20.10
C ARG A 258 -20.82 13.36 18.72
N GLY A 259 -19.79 12.88 18.03
CA GLY A 259 -19.32 13.40 16.75
C GLY A 259 -20.03 12.81 15.55
N GLU A 260 -20.20 13.62 14.50
CA GLU A 260 -20.64 13.20 13.17
C GLU A 260 -19.44 12.77 12.35
N GLY A 261 -19.40 11.52 11.85
CA GLY A 261 -18.35 10.97 10.98
C GLY A 261 -18.65 9.52 10.64
N LEU A 262 -18.18 9.03 9.49
CA LEU A 262 -18.48 7.67 9.00
C LEU A 262 -17.72 6.57 9.75
N GLY A 263 -16.78 6.89 10.66
CA GLY A 263 -15.99 5.90 11.39
C GLY A 263 -14.96 5.17 10.51
N LEU A 264 -14.45 5.83 9.47
CA LEU A 264 -13.59 5.21 8.48
C LEU A 264 -12.13 5.73 8.54
N GLY A 265 -11.88 6.85 9.23
CA GLY A 265 -10.57 7.50 9.26
C GLY A 265 -9.46 6.63 9.83
N LEU A 266 -9.68 6.00 11.00
CA LEU A 266 -8.66 5.16 11.66
C LEU A 266 -8.45 3.82 10.93
N SER A 267 -9.51 3.21 10.41
CA SER A 267 -9.38 2.00 9.58
C SER A 267 -8.56 2.26 8.32
N LEU A 268 -8.70 3.46 7.74
CA LEU A 268 -7.90 3.90 6.62
C LEU A 268 -6.43 4.10 6.99
N VAL A 269 -6.16 4.74 8.13
CA VAL A 269 -4.79 4.88 8.69
C VAL A 269 -4.13 3.52 8.83
N GLN A 270 -4.82 2.56 9.45
CA GLN A 270 -4.29 1.20 9.62
C GLN A 270 -3.96 0.54 8.27
N ARG A 271 -4.90 0.57 7.31
CA ARG A 271 -4.69 -0.02 5.98
C ARG A 271 -3.54 0.60 5.22
N ILE A 272 -3.35 1.91 5.32
CA ILE A 272 -2.20 2.59 4.71
C ILE A 272 -0.92 2.10 5.39
N CYS A 273 -0.86 2.11 6.71
CA CYS A 273 0.30 1.65 7.46
C CYS A 273 0.67 0.21 7.07
N GLU A 274 -0.28 -0.71 7.11
CA GLU A 274 -0.07 -2.10 6.68
C GLU A 274 0.46 -2.21 5.25
N SER A 275 -0.09 -1.43 4.32
CA SER A 275 0.33 -1.45 2.90
C SER A 275 1.75 -0.94 2.67
N GLN A 276 2.23 -0.06 3.55
CA GLN A 276 3.57 0.55 3.48
C GLN A 276 4.59 -0.15 4.39
N GLY A 277 4.15 -1.13 5.19
CA GLY A 277 4.96 -1.76 6.23
C GLY A 277 5.22 -0.83 7.43
N TRP A 278 4.37 0.18 7.62
CA TRP A 278 4.37 1.05 8.80
C TRP A 278 3.53 0.46 9.91
N SER A 279 3.68 0.97 11.12
CA SER A 279 2.82 0.60 12.23
C SER A 279 2.14 1.82 12.85
N VAL A 280 0.95 1.61 13.40
CA VAL A 280 0.20 2.62 14.15
C VAL A 280 -0.23 2.03 15.48
N SER A 281 -0.08 2.79 16.55
CA SER A 281 -0.54 2.44 17.90
C SER A 281 -1.35 3.57 18.52
N LEU A 282 -2.22 3.21 19.48
CA LEU A 282 -3.09 4.11 20.22
C LEU A 282 -2.92 3.88 21.72
N SER A 283 -2.63 4.94 22.45
CA SER A 283 -2.54 4.94 23.92
C SER A 283 -3.32 6.12 24.52
N SER A 284 -3.62 6.05 25.82
CA SER A 284 -4.21 7.18 26.56
C SER A 284 -3.16 8.18 26.99
N VAL A 285 -3.62 9.42 27.18
CA VAL A 285 -2.85 10.48 27.81
C VAL A 285 -3.55 10.88 29.11
N GLU A 286 -2.78 11.07 30.18
CA GLU A 286 -3.32 11.57 31.45
C GLU A 286 -3.36 13.11 31.43
N PRO A 287 -4.39 13.73 32.03
CA PRO A 287 -5.56 13.11 32.68
C PRO A 287 -6.62 12.63 31.70
N GLN A 288 -6.59 13.04 30.42
CA GLN A 288 -7.55 12.72 29.40
C GLN A 288 -6.96 12.99 28.01
N GLY A 289 -7.26 12.14 27.01
CA GLY A 289 -6.83 12.32 25.64
C GLY A 289 -6.35 11.03 24.97
N CYS A 290 -5.93 11.18 23.72
CA CYS A 290 -5.35 10.11 22.92
C CYS A 290 -3.93 10.47 22.46
N ARG A 291 -3.10 9.45 22.36
CA ARG A 291 -1.81 9.49 21.70
C ARG A 291 -1.81 8.45 20.57
N PHE A 292 -1.67 8.91 19.35
CA PHE A 292 -1.43 8.08 18.19
C PHE A 292 0.06 8.17 17.85
N GLU A 293 0.70 7.02 17.78
CA GLU A 293 2.11 6.91 17.39
C GLU A 293 2.20 6.10 16.07
N VAL A 294 2.85 6.68 15.08
CA VAL A 294 3.08 6.05 13.77
C VAL A 294 4.57 5.87 13.57
N SER A 295 4.99 4.61 13.38
CA SER A 295 6.35 4.27 12.98
C SER A 295 6.41 4.01 11.49
N LEU A 296 7.34 4.69 10.81
CA LEU A 296 7.56 4.61 9.36
C LEU A 296 8.69 3.62 9.00
N ILE A 297 9.21 2.89 9.99
CA ILE A 297 10.17 1.81 9.75
C ILE A 297 9.38 0.65 9.12
N ARG A 298 9.90 0.13 8.01
CA ARG A 298 9.40 -1.13 7.47
C ARG A 298 9.66 -2.23 8.49
N VAL A 299 8.60 -2.77 9.05
CA VAL A 299 8.71 -4.01 9.83
C VAL A 299 8.93 -5.12 8.81
N ASP A 300 10.21 -5.46 8.57
CA ASP A 300 10.54 -6.67 7.80
C ASP A 300 9.89 -7.85 8.51
N GLY A 301 8.90 -8.46 7.86
CA GLY A 301 8.25 -9.66 8.34
C GLY A 301 9.21 -10.85 8.29
N SER A 302 10.16 -10.89 9.24
CA SER A 302 10.98 -12.04 9.51
C SER A 302 10.58 -12.59 10.87
N SER A 303 9.69 -13.57 10.87
CA SER A 303 9.64 -14.72 11.77
C SER A 303 8.21 -15.30 11.81
N HIS A 304 7.92 -16.26 10.95
CA HIS A 304 7.38 -17.57 11.37
C HIS A 304 7.25 -18.46 10.14
#